data_507b08c0e0152319d8beb0e682ea5728
#
_entry.id   507b08c0e0152319d8beb0e682ea5728
#
_cell.length_a   1.000
_cell.length_b   1.000
_cell.length_c   1.000
_cell.angle_alpha   90.00
_cell.angle_beta   90.00
_cell.angle_gamma   90.00
#
_symmetry.space_group_name_H-M   'P 1'
#
loop_
_entity.id
_entity.type
_entity.pdbx_description
1 polymer ?
#
loop_
_entity_poly.entity_id
_entity_poly.type
_entity_poly.pdbx_seq_one_letter_code
_entity_poly.pdbx_strand_id
1 'polypeptide(L)'
;MAKRGEKAVSLGEKLRKQQYDAIWKEYCGFLDLTMQDYMKIQNRLMEEQIQLWSDCELGKSILKGRRPSGIDEFRRLVPLTTYEDYADMLLQKRSETLPGNPIIWIQTTWEGGRHPIKVAPYTRSMLDTYRNNVVACLILATSREKGKFDVEETDKILYGLAPLPFATGLFPLALKEDIDIRFLPEVEDAVNMSFGERNKEGFKMAMKQDVEFFFGLGSVAYAVSQSLTGSVSSGKSKTSFSELLQYKPKMLKRILNAKKICKKEKRELLPKDLFHLKGFMVAGTDNQCYKDDLEEMWGVRPMELFAGTEPSIIGTDTWTRNGMYFFPDTCFYEFITEKDMLHNYEDPTFTPPTYLMDEVVPGEKYELVITVLKGGAFARYRVGDMYRCVGLTNQEDRTQIPRFEYIDRVPWIIDIAGFTRISENGIKSVIQLSGQPVTDWIAVKEYNEKKRPYLHLYIEVKKEALMYQAMSTDILKELLTTYFKYIDQDYRDLKKILGMDPLVVTILRCGTFHLYESRKGRKPRHMSTPYYEVAELLRLQDEIGFGNMRK
;
A
#
# COMPACT_ATOMS: atom_id res chain seq x y z
N MET A 1 -32.74 13.58 20.60
CA MET A 1 -33.74 12.97 19.71
C MET A 1 -33.63 13.63 18.33
N ALA A 2 -32.80 13.13 17.44
CA ALA A 2 -32.73 13.60 16.06
C ALA A 2 -33.92 13.00 15.29
N LYS A 3 -34.58 13.83 14.50
CA LYS A 3 -35.73 13.46 13.67
C LYS A 3 -35.34 12.30 12.72
N ARG A 4 -35.93 11.13 12.92
CA ARG A 4 -35.96 10.07 11.91
C ARG A 4 -36.67 10.61 10.68
N GLY A 5 -35.99 10.73 9.53
CA GLY A 5 -36.74 10.82 8.28
C GLY A 5 -36.23 11.70 7.14
N GLU A 6 -35.10 12.38 7.21
CA GLU A 6 -34.53 12.97 5.99
C GLU A 6 -33.40 12.05 5.48
N LYS A 7 -33.61 11.42 4.32
CA LYS A 7 -32.54 10.73 3.61
C LYS A 7 -31.46 11.77 3.30
N ALA A 8 -30.23 11.52 3.76
CA ALA A 8 -29.10 12.38 3.41
C ALA A 8 -29.06 12.55 1.89
N VAL A 9 -28.91 13.79 1.41
CA VAL A 9 -28.86 14.11 -0.02
C VAL A 9 -27.57 13.46 -0.56
N SER A 10 -27.70 12.64 -1.61
CA SER A 10 -26.56 11.93 -2.20
C SER A 10 -25.57 12.89 -2.87
N LEU A 11 -24.32 12.46 -3.06
CA LEU A 11 -23.31 13.24 -3.78
C LEU A 11 -23.79 13.59 -5.20
N GLY A 12 -24.36 12.62 -5.92
CA GLY A 12 -24.91 12.85 -7.26
C GLY A 12 -25.97 13.94 -7.28
N GLU A 13 -26.87 13.99 -6.30
CA GLU A 13 -27.87 15.04 -6.19
C GLU A 13 -27.24 16.42 -5.89
N LYS A 14 -26.23 16.48 -5.03
CA LYS A 14 -25.49 17.73 -4.74
C LYS A 14 -24.72 18.22 -5.97
N LEU A 15 -24.12 17.33 -6.75
CA LEU A 15 -23.44 17.67 -8.00
C LEU A 15 -24.42 18.25 -9.04
N ARG A 16 -25.58 17.61 -9.23
CA ARG A 16 -26.64 18.14 -10.10
C ARG A 16 -27.13 19.53 -9.68
N LYS A 17 -27.15 19.80 -8.37
CA LYS A 17 -27.52 21.11 -7.81
C LYS A 17 -26.36 22.09 -7.73
N GLN A 18 -25.17 21.74 -8.21
CA GLN A 18 -23.93 22.54 -8.20
C GLN A 18 -23.55 23.06 -6.79
N GLN A 19 -23.77 22.25 -5.78
CA GLN A 19 -23.50 22.59 -4.36
C GLN A 19 -22.02 22.33 -4.00
N TYR A 20 -21.08 22.85 -4.79
CA TYR A 20 -19.65 22.54 -4.68
C TYR A 20 -19.05 22.88 -3.30
N ASP A 21 -19.41 24.03 -2.72
CA ASP A 21 -18.94 24.42 -1.38
C ASP A 21 -19.43 23.47 -0.29
N ALA A 22 -20.69 23.02 -0.38
CA ALA A 22 -21.25 22.07 0.57
C ALA A 22 -20.59 20.71 0.45
N ILE A 23 -20.33 20.24 -0.79
CA ILE A 23 -19.59 19.01 -1.08
C ILE A 23 -18.18 19.11 -0.50
N TRP A 24 -17.46 20.19 -0.79
CA TRP A 24 -16.11 20.38 -0.26
C TRP A 24 -16.08 20.33 1.27
N LYS A 25 -16.95 21.10 1.91
CA LYS A 25 -17.03 21.16 3.38
C LYS A 25 -17.34 19.80 4.00
N GLU A 26 -18.20 19.01 3.38
CA GLU A 26 -18.64 17.72 3.89
C GLU A 26 -17.52 16.65 3.78
N TYR A 27 -16.85 16.57 2.63
CA TYR A 27 -15.91 15.49 2.34
C TYR A 27 -14.44 15.89 2.53
N CYS A 28 -14.08 17.12 2.26
CA CYS A 28 -12.70 17.62 2.34
C CYS A 28 -12.48 18.64 3.46
N GLY A 29 -13.51 18.96 4.26
CA GLY A 29 -13.44 19.92 5.36
C GLY A 29 -12.45 19.57 6.48
N PHE A 30 -12.00 18.30 6.55
CA PHE A 30 -10.95 17.91 7.48
C PHE A 30 -9.62 18.66 7.22
N LEU A 31 -9.36 19.12 5.99
CA LEU A 31 -8.20 19.94 5.63
C LEU A 31 -8.27 21.37 6.21
N ASP A 32 -9.44 21.79 6.68
CA ASP A 32 -9.66 23.09 7.30
C ASP A 32 -9.48 23.09 8.83
N LEU A 33 -9.29 21.90 9.42
CA LEU A 33 -9.16 21.76 10.85
C LEU A 33 -7.86 22.37 11.37
N THR A 34 -7.97 23.04 12.54
CA THR A 34 -6.80 23.28 13.38
C THR A 34 -6.37 21.97 14.02
N MET A 35 -5.11 21.87 14.46
CA MET A 35 -4.65 20.69 15.20
C MET A 35 -5.51 20.41 16.45
N GLN A 36 -5.91 21.47 17.13
CA GLN A 36 -6.79 21.35 18.29
C GLN A 36 -8.17 20.73 17.94
N ASP A 37 -8.78 21.15 16.83
CA ASP A 37 -10.08 20.61 16.41
C ASP A 37 -9.95 19.19 15.86
N TYR A 38 -8.83 18.87 15.21
CA TYR A 38 -8.49 17.51 14.82
C TYR A 38 -8.44 16.58 16.05
N MET A 39 -7.69 16.97 17.11
CA MET A 39 -7.58 16.18 18.33
C MET A 39 -8.90 16.09 19.10
N LYS A 40 -9.77 17.10 19.06
CA LYS A 40 -11.13 17.00 19.64
C LYS A 40 -11.94 15.89 18.99
N ILE A 41 -11.86 15.74 17.65
CA ILE A 41 -12.52 14.66 16.91
C ILE A 41 -11.92 13.31 17.33
N GLN A 42 -10.60 13.19 17.32
CA GLN A 42 -9.88 11.99 17.72
C GLN A 42 -10.28 11.55 19.14
N ASN A 43 -10.20 12.45 20.10
CA ASN A 43 -10.47 12.14 21.51
C ASN A 43 -11.92 11.72 21.75
N ARG A 44 -12.88 12.47 21.19
CA ARG A 44 -14.30 12.13 21.31
C ARG A 44 -14.62 10.73 20.77
N LEU A 45 -14.14 10.42 19.55
CA LEU A 45 -14.39 9.13 18.93
C LEU A 45 -13.64 7.99 19.63
N MET A 46 -12.47 8.28 20.20
CA MET A 46 -11.71 7.31 20.96
C MET A 46 -12.40 6.98 22.29
N GLU A 47 -12.97 7.96 22.99
CA GLU A 47 -13.76 7.72 24.20
C GLU A 47 -14.98 6.82 23.92
N GLU A 48 -15.70 7.07 22.82
CA GLU A 48 -16.80 6.20 22.35
C GLU A 48 -16.29 4.76 22.07
N GLN A 49 -15.14 4.63 21.42
CA GLN A 49 -14.53 3.33 21.08
C GLN A 49 -14.06 2.57 22.33
N ILE A 50 -13.50 3.25 23.32
CA ILE A 50 -13.09 2.64 24.61
C ILE A 50 -14.29 1.97 25.29
N GLN A 51 -15.45 2.63 25.29
CA GLN A 51 -16.67 2.06 25.88
C GLN A 51 -17.09 0.77 25.15
N LEU A 52 -17.19 0.83 23.80
CA LEU A 52 -17.53 -0.34 22.98
C LEU A 52 -16.55 -1.51 23.20
N TRP A 53 -15.27 -1.18 23.28
CA TRP A 53 -14.22 -2.17 23.48
C TRP A 53 -14.24 -2.79 24.87
N SER A 54 -14.47 -1.99 25.91
CA SER A 54 -14.53 -2.48 27.29
C SER A 54 -15.72 -3.41 27.56
N ASP A 55 -16.77 -3.31 26.77
CA ASP A 55 -17.99 -4.09 26.95
C ASP A 55 -17.99 -5.40 26.14
N CYS A 56 -17.18 -5.52 25.08
CA CYS A 56 -17.12 -6.72 24.23
C CYS A 56 -16.17 -7.82 24.78
N GLU A 57 -16.35 -9.05 24.31
CA GLU A 57 -15.52 -10.20 24.72
C GLU A 57 -14.06 -10.02 24.31
N LEU A 58 -13.81 -9.57 23.07
CA LEU A 58 -12.48 -9.32 22.55
C LEU A 58 -11.72 -8.30 23.41
N GLY A 59 -12.34 -7.17 23.72
CA GLY A 59 -11.74 -6.15 24.57
C GLY A 59 -11.49 -6.64 26.00
N LYS A 60 -12.42 -7.36 26.60
CA LYS A 60 -12.25 -7.97 27.94
C LYS A 60 -11.07 -8.95 27.97
N SER A 61 -10.87 -9.72 26.91
CA SER A 61 -9.74 -10.65 26.77
C SER A 61 -8.40 -9.88 26.79
N ILE A 62 -8.26 -8.84 25.98
CA ILE A 62 -7.02 -8.06 25.87
C ILE A 62 -6.78 -7.19 27.13
N LEU A 63 -7.83 -6.58 27.65
CA LEU A 63 -7.79 -5.78 28.88
C LEU A 63 -7.62 -6.63 30.14
N LYS A 64 -7.73 -7.97 30.05
CA LYS A 64 -7.73 -8.89 31.21
C LYS A 64 -8.74 -8.47 32.28
N GLY A 65 -9.94 -8.09 31.84
CA GLY A 65 -11.04 -7.66 32.70
C GLY A 65 -10.90 -6.25 33.31
N ARG A 66 -9.84 -5.51 33.01
CA ARG A 66 -9.70 -4.10 33.44
C ARG A 66 -10.57 -3.21 32.57
N ARG A 67 -10.97 -2.05 33.09
CA ARG A 67 -11.81 -1.07 32.39
C ARG A 67 -11.14 0.30 32.44
N PRO A 68 -10.59 0.79 31.32
CA PRO A 68 -9.99 2.13 31.28
C PRO A 68 -11.05 3.21 31.47
N SER A 69 -10.70 4.26 32.24
CA SER A 69 -11.56 5.42 32.50
C SER A 69 -11.46 6.49 31.40
N GLY A 70 -10.49 6.41 30.52
CA GLY A 70 -10.23 7.35 29.45
C GLY A 70 -9.03 6.97 28.60
N ILE A 71 -8.63 7.86 27.67
CA ILE A 71 -7.62 7.61 26.65
C ILE A 71 -6.26 7.27 27.26
N ASP A 72 -5.78 8.05 28.23
CA ASP A 72 -4.46 7.84 28.83
C ASP A 72 -4.38 6.49 29.56
N GLU A 73 -5.44 6.13 30.26
CA GLU A 73 -5.51 4.84 30.91
C GLU A 73 -5.62 3.69 29.90
N PHE A 74 -6.36 3.87 28.83
CA PHE A 74 -6.45 2.90 27.74
C PHE A 74 -5.06 2.65 27.11
N ARG A 75 -4.33 3.71 26.77
CA ARG A 75 -2.96 3.61 26.21
C ARG A 75 -1.99 2.91 27.18
N ARG A 76 -2.19 3.05 28.47
CA ARG A 76 -1.37 2.38 29.50
C ARG A 76 -1.75 0.91 29.71
N LEU A 77 -3.05 0.57 29.65
CA LEU A 77 -3.57 -0.76 29.96
C LEU A 77 -3.58 -1.72 28.78
N VAL A 78 -3.88 -1.21 27.57
CA VAL A 78 -3.88 -2.01 26.35
C VAL A 78 -2.46 -2.10 25.82
N PRO A 79 -1.90 -3.31 25.63
CA PRO A 79 -0.58 -3.46 24.99
C PRO A 79 -0.62 -3.02 23.53
N LEU A 80 0.54 -2.80 22.94
CA LEU A 80 0.66 -2.76 21.49
C LEU A 80 0.33 -4.15 20.94
N THR A 81 -0.59 -4.22 19.98
CA THR A 81 -1.12 -5.49 19.48
C THR A 81 -0.67 -5.76 18.05
N THR A 82 -0.70 -7.02 17.68
CA THR A 82 -0.48 -7.55 16.34
C THR A 82 -1.69 -8.40 15.91
N TYR A 83 -1.71 -8.93 14.71
CA TYR A 83 -2.82 -9.76 14.26
C TYR A 83 -2.98 -11.05 15.09
N GLU A 84 -1.90 -11.56 15.67
CA GLU A 84 -1.93 -12.74 16.54
C GLU A 84 -2.91 -12.59 17.72
N ASP A 85 -3.07 -11.36 18.25
CA ASP A 85 -3.95 -11.07 19.37
C ASP A 85 -5.44 -11.17 19.02
N TYR A 86 -5.77 -11.21 17.72
CA TYR A 86 -7.14 -11.20 17.17
C TYR A 86 -7.48 -12.45 16.39
N ALA A 87 -6.48 -13.20 15.91
CA ALA A 87 -6.62 -14.22 14.89
C ALA A 87 -7.67 -15.28 15.22
N ASP A 88 -7.71 -15.78 16.46
CA ASP A 88 -8.66 -16.82 16.89
C ASP A 88 -10.13 -16.40 16.75
N MET A 89 -10.44 -15.12 16.97
CA MET A 89 -11.79 -14.59 16.87
C MET A 89 -12.13 -14.16 15.44
N LEU A 90 -11.18 -13.48 14.77
CA LEU A 90 -11.44 -12.89 13.46
C LEU A 90 -11.44 -13.93 12.33
N LEU A 91 -10.54 -14.92 12.35
CA LEU A 91 -10.52 -15.98 11.34
C LEU A 91 -11.77 -16.88 11.42
N GLN A 92 -12.34 -17.05 12.61
CA GLN A 92 -13.60 -17.75 12.82
C GLN A 92 -14.84 -16.86 12.59
N LYS A 93 -14.66 -15.56 12.31
CA LYS A 93 -15.71 -14.56 12.10
C LYS A 93 -16.72 -14.49 13.27
N ARG A 94 -16.22 -14.54 14.50
CA ARG A 94 -17.04 -14.51 15.72
C ARG A 94 -17.60 -13.12 15.99
N SER A 95 -18.64 -12.74 15.27
CA SER A 95 -19.24 -11.40 15.31
C SER A 95 -19.70 -10.97 16.71
N GLU A 96 -20.18 -11.91 17.52
CA GLU A 96 -20.70 -11.71 18.87
C GLU A 96 -19.63 -11.24 19.87
N THR A 97 -18.35 -11.45 19.54
CA THR A 97 -17.22 -11.07 20.42
C THR A 97 -16.72 -9.65 20.21
N LEU A 98 -17.18 -8.99 19.15
CA LEU A 98 -16.61 -7.73 18.64
C LEU A 98 -17.26 -6.48 19.24
N PRO A 99 -16.56 -5.32 19.22
CA PRO A 99 -17.09 -4.04 19.71
C PRO A 99 -18.30 -3.53 18.93
N GLY A 100 -18.40 -3.88 17.65
CA GLY A 100 -19.50 -3.51 16.78
C GLY A 100 -19.95 -4.66 15.90
N ASN A 101 -21.20 -4.62 15.46
CA ASN A 101 -21.78 -5.67 14.61
C ASN A 101 -21.26 -5.53 13.17
N PRO A 102 -20.47 -6.47 12.66
CA PRO A 102 -19.95 -6.37 11.29
C PRO A 102 -21.07 -6.67 10.29
N ILE A 103 -21.11 -5.88 9.22
CA ILE A 103 -22.00 -6.13 8.07
C ILE A 103 -21.25 -6.69 6.87
N ILE A 104 -19.92 -6.60 6.88
CA ILE A 104 -19.04 -7.17 5.86
C ILE A 104 -17.73 -7.62 6.50
N TRP A 105 -17.17 -8.69 5.96
CA TRP A 105 -15.86 -9.20 6.30
C TRP A 105 -14.97 -9.10 5.08
N ILE A 106 -13.82 -8.46 5.25
CA ILE A 106 -12.81 -8.38 4.20
C ILE A 106 -11.56 -9.15 4.60
N GLN A 107 -10.72 -9.45 3.63
CA GLN A 107 -9.48 -10.19 3.86
C GLN A 107 -8.30 -9.56 3.11
N THR A 108 -7.10 -9.84 3.60
CA THR A 108 -5.88 -9.51 2.86
C THR A 108 -5.65 -10.49 1.72
N THR A 109 -4.79 -10.11 0.77
CA THR A 109 -4.05 -11.05 -0.06
C THR A 109 -3.11 -11.89 0.83
N TRP A 110 -2.47 -12.89 0.26
CA TRP A 110 -1.51 -13.71 1.00
C TRP A 110 -0.30 -12.87 1.45
N GLU A 111 0.08 -12.96 2.73
CA GLU A 111 1.16 -12.15 3.31
C GLU A 111 2.34 -13.00 3.82
N GLY A 112 2.24 -14.33 3.74
CA GLY A 112 3.19 -15.22 4.41
C GLY A 112 3.04 -15.21 5.94
N GLY A 113 3.83 -16.02 6.62
CA GLY A 113 3.82 -16.10 8.08
C GLY A 113 2.79 -17.09 8.64
N ARG A 114 2.49 -16.97 9.94
CA ARG A 114 1.60 -17.89 10.67
C ARG A 114 0.16 -17.81 10.19
N HIS A 115 -0.30 -16.59 9.90
CA HIS A 115 -1.64 -16.31 9.36
C HIS A 115 -1.48 -15.66 8.00
N PRO A 116 -1.38 -16.46 6.92
CA PRO A 116 -1.13 -15.92 5.58
C PRO A 116 -2.30 -15.07 5.03
N ILE A 117 -3.49 -15.24 5.58
CA ILE A 117 -4.66 -14.42 5.29
C ILE A 117 -5.15 -13.81 6.59
N LYS A 118 -5.33 -12.51 6.62
CA LYS A 118 -5.97 -11.78 7.71
C LYS A 118 -7.39 -11.42 7.32
N VAL A 119 -8.27 -11.41 8.30
CA VAL A 119 -9.69 -11.06 8.14
C VAL A 119 -10.01 -9.88 9.03
N ALA A 120 -10.73 -8.90 8.51
CA ALA A 120 -11.16 -7.71 9.24
C ALA A 120 -12.67 -7.49 9.11
N PRO A 121 -13.36 -7.19 10.25
CA PRO A 121 -14.78 -6.88 10.26
C PRO A 121 -15.02 -5.39 9.99
N TYR A 122 -16.10 -5.08 9.26
CA TYR A 122 -16.52 -3.71 9.01
C TYR A 122 -17.96 -3.49 9.47
N THR A 123 -18.16 -2.54 10.35
CA THR A 123 -19.48 -2.09 10.79
C THR A 123 -20.13 -1.15 9.76
N ARG A 124 -21.41 -0.87 9.89
CA ARG A 124 -22.09 0.15 9.07
C ARG A 124 -21.42 1.52 9.19
N SER A 125 -21.12 1.95 10.41
CA SER A 125 -20.49 3.25 10.67
C SER A 125 -19.08 3.37 10.07
N MET A 126 -18.31 2.29 10.08
CA MET A 126 -17.02 2.23 9.39
C MET A 126 -17.17 2.37 7.87
N LEU A 127 -18.17 1.69 7.26
CA LEU A 127 -18.43 1.80 5.83
C LEU A 127 -18.94 3.19 5.41
N ASP A 128 -19.74 3.83 6.24
CA ASP A 128 -20.18 5.21 5.98
C ASP A 128 -19.00 6.19 6.01
N THR A 129 -18.05 6.00 6.94
CA THR A 129 -16.79 6.76 6.97
C THR A 129 -15.92 6.46 5.75
N TYR A 130 -15.76 5.19 5.42
CA TYR A 130 -15.02 4.75 4.23
C TYR A 130 -15.57 5.40 2.95
N ARG A 131 -16.90 5.44 2.79
CA ARG A 131 -17.55 6.11 1.66
C ARG A 131 -17.16 7.59 1.60
N ASN A 132 -17.24 8.31 2.72
CA ASN A 132 -16.89 9.73 2.76
C ASN A 132 -15.41 9.95 2.38
N ASN A 133 -14.52 9.09 2.85
CA ASN A 133 -13.09 9.16 2.52
C ASN A 133 -12.82 8.85 1.04
N VAL A 134 -13.53 7.87 0.47
CA VAL A 134 -13.46 7.58 -0.98
C VAL A 134 -13.91 8.78 -1.81
N VAL A 135 -15.02 9.43 -1.44
CA VAL A 135 -15.50 10.64 -2.10
C VAL A 135 -14.49 11.76 -1.98
N ALA A 136 -13.90 11.96 -0.79
CA ALA A 136 -12.82 12.94 -0.60
C ALA A 136 -11.63 12.65 -1.54
N CYS A 137 -11.23 11.40 -1.68
CA CYS A 137 -10.16 11.01 -2.61
C CYS A 137 -10.51 11.33 -4.08
N LEU A 138 -11.74 11.07 -4.52
CA LEU A 138 -12.19 11.45 -5.88
C LEU A 138 -12.13 12.95 -6.11
N ILE A 139 -12.63 13.74 -5.15
CA ILE A 139 -12.59 15.20 -5.19
C ILE A 139 -11.14 15.68 -5.28
N LEU A 140 -10.28 15.23 -4.38
CA LEU A 140 -8.88 15.65 -4.30
C LEU A 140 -8.05 15.19 -5.50
N ALA A 141 -8.39 14.05 -6.11
CA ALA A 141 -7.72 13.56 -7.32
C ALA A 141 -7.89 14.51 -8.52
N THR A 142 -9.04 15.21 -8.60
CA THR A 142 -9.35 16.17 -9.66
C THR A 142 -9.07 17.62 -9.27
N SER A 143 -8.82 17.89 -7.99
CA SER A 143 -8.58 19.24 -7.49
C SER A 143 -7.26 19.81 -8.03
N ARG A 144 -7.27 21.10 -8.36
CA ARG A 144 -6.09 21.89 -8.71
C ARG A 144 -5.75 22.94 -7.65
N GLU A 145 -6.74 23.29 -6.86
CA GLU A 145 -6.65 24.18 -5.71
C GLU A 145 -7.82 23.88 -4.76
N LYS A 146 -7.75 24.43 -3.56
CA LYS A 146 -8.76 24.26 -2.52
C LYS A 146 -10.16 24.68 -3.01
N GLY A 147 -11.12 23.77 -2.88
CA GLY A 147 -12.53 24.00 -3.26
C GLY A 147 -12.86 23.85 -4.75
N LYS A 148 -11.84 23.67 -5.62
CA LYS A 148 -12.06 23.49 -7.06
C LYS A 148 -11.75 22.08 -7.51
N PHE A 149 -12.77 21.34 -7.88
CA PHE A 149 -12.69 19.96 -8.33
C PHE A 149 -13.60 19.71 -9.56
N ASP A 150 -13.36 18.61 -10.25
CA ASP A 150 -14.06 18.22 -11.48
C ASP A 150 -14.50 16.75 -11.41
N VAL A 151 -15.55 16.49 -10.62
CA VAL A 151 -16.20 15.18 -10.50
C VAL A 151 -17.60 15.28 -11.07
N GLU A 152 -17.97 14.38 -11.97
CA GLU A 152 -19.28 14.26 -12.57
C GLU A 152 -19.91 12.90 -12.29
N GLU A 153 -21.22 12.84 -12.21
CA GLU A 153 -21.99 11.64 -11.89
C GLU A 153 -21.78 10.50 -12.91
N THR A 154 -21.45 10.85 -14.14
CA THR A 154 -21.26 9.88 -15.25
C THR A 154 -19.80 9.52 -15.52
N ASP A 155 -18.88 9.94 -14.65
CA ASP A 155 -17.48 9.64 -14.79
C ASP A 155 -17.22 8.12 -14.73
N LYS A 156 -16.19 7.67 -15.41
CA LYS A 156 -15.77 6.27 -15.47
C LYS A 156 -14.40 6.09 -14.85
N ILE A 157 -14.26 5.04 -14.07
CA ILE A 157 -13.01 4.68 -13.40
C ILE A 157 -12.44 3.41 -14.02
N LEU A 158 -11.23 3.49 -14.56
CA LEU A 158 -10.44 2.31 -14.87
C LEU A 158 -9.97 1.69 -13.57
N TYR A 159 -10.44 0.48 -13.27
CA TYR A 159 -10.31 -0.17 -11.98
C TYR A 159 -9.78 -1.60 -12.11
N GLY A 160 -8.47 -1.75 -11.99
CA GLY A 160 -7.79 -3.04 -12.12
C GLY A 160 -7.63 -3.82 -10.81
N LEU A 161 -8.23 -3.34 -9.71
CA LEU A 161 -8.03 -3.90 -8.38
C LEU A 161 -8.92 -5.12 -8.10
N ALA A 162 -8.61 -5.85 -7.01
CA ALA A 162 -9.35 -7.04 -6.63
C ALA A 162 -10.73 -6.70 -6.07
N PRO A 163 -11.80 -7.42 -6.49
CA PRO A 163 -13.14 -7.26 -5.95
C PRO A 163 -13.24 -7.79 -4.51
N LEU A 164 -14.41 -7.69 -3.90
CA LEU A 164 -14.68 -8.36 -2.62
C LEU A 164 -14.33 -9.86 -2.72
N PRO A 165 -13.80 -10.47 -1.65
CA PRO A 165 -13.70 -9.95 -0.27
C PRO A 165 -12.44 -9.15 0.05
N PHE A 166 -11.68 -8.69 -0.93
CA PHE A 166 -10.49 -7.85 -0.68
C PHE A 166 -10.86 -6.40 -0.36
N ALA A 167 -10.02 -5.71 0.43
CA ALA A 167 -10.27 -4.33 0.86
C ALA A 167 -10.54 -3.36 -0.30
N THR A 168 -9.86 -3.57 -1.42
CA THR A 168 -10.08 -2.78 -2.64
C THR A 168 -11.51 -2.90 -3.19
N GLY A 169 -12.17 -4.04 -3.00
CA GLY A 169 -13.57 -4.24 -3.42
C GLY A 169 -14.59 -3.39 -2.64
N LEU A 170 -14.18 -2.77 -1.52
CA LEU A 170 -15.03 -1.81 -0.80
C LEU A 170 -15.21 -0.50 -1.58
N PHE A 171 -14.26 -0.14 -2.44
CA PHE A 171 -14.30 1.14 -3.17
C PHE A 171 -15.55 1.28 -4.05
N PRO A 172 -15.84 0.36 -4.98
CA PRO A 172 -17.07 0.42 -5.76
C PRO A 172 -18.33 0.25 -4.91
N LEU A 173 -18.29 -0.61 -3.87
CA LEU A 173 -19.40 -0.80 -2.96
C LEU A 173 -19.79 0.51 -2.25
N ALA A 174 -18.79 1.27 -1.81
CA ALA A 174 -18.99 2.53 -1.10
C ALA A 174 -19.65 3.61 -1.96
N LEU A 175 -19.36 3.65 -3.25
CA LEU A 175 -19.88 4.67 -4.16
C LEU A 175 -21.27 4.35 -4.72
N LYS A 176 -21.64 3.07 -4.79
CA LYS A 176 -22.84 2.60 -5.50
C LYS A 176 -24.15 3.27 -5.06
N GLU A 177 -24.28 3.65 -3.79
CA GLU A 177 -25.49 4.27 -3.24
C GLU A 177 -25.47 5.80 -3.30
N ASP A 178 -24.33 6.41 -3.63
CA ASP A 178 -24.10 7.85 -3.47
C ASP A 178 -23.88 8.58 -4.80
N ILE A 179 -23.28 7.92 -5.79
CA ILE A 179 -23.01 8.48 -7.10
C ILE A 179 -23.00 7.37 -8.19
N ASP A 180 -23.49 7.71 -9.39
CA ASP A 180 -23.56 6.76 -10.54
C ASP A 180 -22.24 6.76 -11.35
N ILE A 181 -21.12 6.51 -10.67
CA ILE A 181 -19.82 6.31 -11.32
C ILE A 181 -19.72 4.87 -11.84
N ARG A 182 -19.23 4.72 -13.06
CA ARG A 182 -19.03 3.41 -13.69
C ARG A 182 -17.60 2.90 -13.55
N PHE A 183 -17.48 1.61 -13.26
CA PHE A 183 -16.19 0.92 -13.18
C PHE A 183 -15.88 0.17 -14.48
N LEU A 184 -14.62 0.19 -14.92
CA LEU A 184 -14.17 -0.53 -16.11
C LEU A 184 -13.05 -1.52 -15.72
N PRO A 185 -13.28 -2.85 -15.78
CA PRO A 185 -14.55 -3.49 -16.10
C PRO A 185 -15.63 -3.29 -15.03
N GLU A 186 -16.87 -3.59 -15.36
CA GLU A 186 -17.97 -3.58 -14.40
C GLU A 186 -17.67 -4.55 -13.25
N VAL A 187 -18.06 -4.16 -12.00
CA VAL A 187 -17.65 -4.88 -10.78
C VAL A 187 -18.15 -6.32 -10.79
N GLU A 188 -19.39 -6.54 -11.25
CA GLU A 188 -20.03 -7.84 -11.34
C GLU A 188 -19.28 -8.79 -12.29
N ASP A 189 -18.76 -8.28 -13.40
CA ASP A 189 -17.95 -9.05 -14.35
C ASP A 189 -16.54 -9.32 -13.81
N ALA A 190 -15.96 -8.33 -13.12
CA ALA A 190 -14.61 -8.37 -12.58
C ALA A 190 -14.41 -9.49 -11.54
N VAL A 191 -15.46 -9.92 -10.83
CA VAL A 191 -15.39 -10.97 -9.79
C VAL A 191 -14.87 -12.30 -10.35
N ASN A 192 -15.21 -12.63 -11.60
CA ASN A 192 -14.83 -13.89 -12.24
C ASN A 192 -13.54 -13.80 -13.08
N MET A 193 -12.89 -12.64 -13.12
CA MET A 193 -11.70 -12.41 -13.92
C MET A 193 -10.43 -12.54 -13.07
N SER A 194 -9.39 -13.11 -13.63
CA SER A 194 -8.04 -13.00 -13.08
C SER A 194 -7.55 -11.54 -13.11
N PHE A 195 -6.53 -11.24 -12.34
CA PHE A 195 -5.93 -9.90 -12.30
C PHE A 195 -5.53 -9.40 -13.70
N GLY A 196 -4.87 -10.25 -14.50
CA GLY A 196 -4.48 -9.91 -15.87
C GLY A 196 -5.64 -9.68 -16.82
N GLU A 197 -6.70 -10.47 -16.70
CA GLU A 197 -7.92 -10.33 -17.49
C GLU A 197 -8.67 -9.04 -17.14
N ARG A 198 -8.82 -8.72 -15.86
CA ARG A 198 -9.45 -7.46 -15.43
C ARG A 198 -8.76 -6.24 -16.03
N ASN A 199 -7.43 -6.17 -15.93
CA ASN A 199 -6.68 -5.06 -16.50
C ASN A 199 -6.85 -4.98 -18.03
N LYS A 200 -6.72 -6.10 -18.73
CA LYS A 200 -6.87 -6.16 -20.18
C LYS A 200 -8.27 -5.75 -20.65
N GLU A 201 -9.32 -6.29 -20.02
CA GLU A 201 -10.70 -5.97 -20.39
C GLU A 201 -11.06 -4.52 -20.01
N GLY A 202 -10.63 -4.05 -18.82
CA GLY A 202 -10.81 -2.66 -18.41
C GLY A 202 -10.25 -1.66 -19.42
N PHE A 203 -9.02 -1.89 -19.90
CA PHE A 203 -8.43 -1.04 -20.95
C PHE A 203 -9.15 -1.13 -22.29
N LYS A 204 -9.58 -2.32 -22.69
CA LYS A 204 -10.38 -2.50 -23.90
C LYS A 204 -11.72 -1.76 -23.83
N MET A 205 -12.36 -1.75 -22.65
CA MET A 205 -13.56 -0.98 -22.40
C MET A 205 -13.27 0.53 -22.40
N ALA A 206 -12.17 0.98 -21.77
CA ALA A 206 -11.75 2.38 -21.79
C ALA A 206 -11.51 2.88 -23.22
N MET A 207 -10.89 2.09 -24.08
CA MET A 207 -10.74 2.40 -25.50
C MET A 207 -12.07 2.58 -26.24
N LYS A 208 -13.13 1.87 -25.83
CA LYS A 208 -14.47 1.98 -26.44
C LYS A 208 -15.31 3.12 -25.88
N GLN A 209 -15.21 3.38 -24.57
CA GLN A 209 -16.14 4.21 -23.83
C GLN A 209 -15.55 5.55 -23.35
N ASP A 210 -14.21 5.71 -23.44
CA ASP A 210 -13.40 6.73 -22.75
C ASP A 210 -13.34 6.49 -21.22
N VAL A 211 -12.48 7.22 -20.52
CA VAL A 211 -12.29 7.09 -19.07
C VAL A 211 -11.80 8.41 -18.48
N GLU A 212 -12.33 8.75 -17.32
CA GLU A 212 -12.03 10.00 -16.62
C GLU A 212 -11.08 9.79 -15.41
N PHE A 213 -11.11 8.60 -14.81
CA PHE A 213 -10.26 8.26 -13.66
C PHE A 213 -9.51 6.95 -13.88
N PHE A 214 -8.33 6.89 -13.28
CA PHE A 214 -7.63 5.61 -13.08
C PHE A 214 -7.34 5.41 -11.60
N PHE A 215 -7.65 4.21 -11.09
CA PHE A 215 -7.29 3.78 -9.74
C PHE A 215 -6.64 2.41 -9.76
N GLY A 216 -5.42 2.32 -9.18
CA GLY A 216 -4.65 1.07 -9.15
C GLY A 216 -3.47 1.10 -8.19
N LEU A 217 -2.69 0.01 -8.17
CA LEU A 217 -1.35 0.01 -7.57
C LEU A 217 -0.39 0.72 -8.52
N GLY A 218 0.51 1.56 -8.01
CA GLY A 218 1.43 2.34 -8.86
C GLY A 218 2.28 1.49 -9.78
N SER A 219 2.83 0.39 -9.27
CA SER A 219 3.61 -0.59 -10.05
C SER A 219 2.79 -1.24 -11.17
N VAL A 220 1.54 -1.60 -10.86
CA VAL A 220 0.61 -2.21 -11.82
C VAL A 220 0.18 -1.22 -12.87
N ALA A 221 -0.18 -0.01 -12.46
CA ALA A 221 -0.52 1.07 -13.37
C ALA A 221 0.62 1.31 -14.39
N TYR A 222 1.86 1.30 -13.91
CA TYR A 222 3.03 1.42 -14.78
C TYR A 222 3.17 0.23 -15.74
N ALA A 223 3.11 -1.01 -15.26
CA ALA A 223 3.26 -2.20 -16.10
C ALA A 223 2.18 -2.29 -17.21
N VAL A 224 0.94 -1.98 -16.85
CA VAL A 224 -0.17 -1.95 -17.80
C VAL A 224 0.01 -0.84 -18.83
N SER A 225 0.45 0.33 -18.40
CA SER A 225 0.73 1.46 -19.30
C SER A 225 1.84 1.15 -20.31
N GLN A 226 2.91 0.48 -19.86
CA GLN A 226 3.98 -0.01 -20.74
C GLN A 226 3.47 -1.04 -21.77
N SER A 227 2.60 -1.94 -21.33
CA SER A 227 2.02 -2.95 -22.23
C SER A 227 1.15 -2.34 -23.34
N LEU A 228 0.43 -1.25 -23.03
CA LEU A 228 -0.34 -0.48 -24.01
C LEU A 228 0.56 0.18 -25.04
N THR A 229 1.63 0.83 -24.58
CA THR A 229 2.60 1.50 -25.43
C THR A 229 3.23 0.50 -26.42
N GLY A 230 3.72 -0.64 -25.93
CA GLY A 230 4.33 -1.67 -26.76
C GLY A 230 3.38 -2.35 -27.74
N SER A 231 2.13 -2.59 -27.38
CA SER A 231 1.15 -3.28 -28.24
C SER A 231 0.64 -2.40 -29.39
N VAL A 232 0.51 -1.11 -29.17
CA VAL A 232 0.05 -0.16 -30.19
C VAL A 232 1.21 0.25 -31.12
N SER A 233 2.44 0.36 -30.60
CA SER A 233 3.63 0.77 -31.35
C SER A 233 4.15 -0.35 -32.26
N SER A 234 4.11 -1.61 -31.82
CA SER A 234 4.72 -2.73 -32.58
C SER A 234 3.94 -3.16 -33.81
N GLY A 235 2.75 -2.63 -34.04
CA GLY A 235 1.91 -3.03 -35.20
C GLY A 235 1.53 -4.52 -35.25
N LYS A 236 1.94 -5.31 -34.22
CA LYS A 236 1.66 -6.75 -34.11
C LYS A 236 0.25 -7.07 -33.68
N SER A 237 -0.48 -6.11 -33.11
CA SER A 237 -1.91 -6.20 -33.01
C SER A 237 -2.48 -5.92 -34.41
N LYS A 238 -2.77 -6.97 -35.16
CA LYS A 238 -3.69 -6.91 -36.32
C LYS A 238 -5.06 -6.56 -35.72
N THR A 239 -5.25 -5.26 -35.36
CA THR A 239 -6.59 -4.75 -35.02
C THR A 239 -7.42 -5.01 -36.25
N SER A 240 -8.30 -6.00 -36.18
CA SER A 240 -9.21 -6.31 -37.28
C SER A 240 -10.04 -5.05 -37.60
N PHE A 241 -10.34 -4.84 -38.86
CA PHE A 241 -11.25 -3.74 -39.27
C PHE A 241 -12.58 -3.78 -38.49
N SER A 242 -13.03 -4.98 -38.11
CA SER A 242 -14.20 -5.18 -37.24
C SER A 242 -14.00 -4.67 -35.81
N GLU A 243 -12.78 -4.67 -35.26
CA GLU A 243 -12.48 -4.09 -33.94
C GLU A 243 -12.43 -2.56 -34.00
N LEU A 244 -11.93 -1.98 -35.08
CA LEU A 244 -11.94 -0.53 -35.28
C LEU A 244 -13.37 0.04 -35.33
N LEU A 245 -14.32 -0.71 -35.89
CA LEU A 245 -15.73 -0.31 -35.94
C LEU A 245 -16.41 -0.29 -34.54
N GLN A 246 -15.81 -0.91 -33.53
CA GLN A 246 -16.33 -0.90 -32.16
C GLN A 246 -15.92 0.36 -31.37
N TYR A 247 -14.99 1.18 -31.87
CA TYR A 247 -14.58 2.41 -31.21
C TYR A 247 -15.51 3.56 -31.58
N LYS A 248 -15.80 4.42 -30.57
CA LYS A 248 -16.54 5.67 -30.83
C LYS A 248 -15.77 6.55 -31.83
N PRO A 249 -16.46 7.30 -32.70
CA PRO A 249 -15.79 8.17 -33.69
C PRO A 249 -14.79 9.14 -33.07
N LYS A 250 -15.06 9.64 -31.84
CA LYS A 250 -14.17 10.49 -31.07
C LYS A 250 -12.83 9.80 -30.75
N MET A 251 -12.86 8.51 -30.35
CA MET A 251 -11.67 7.75 -30.05
C MET A 251 -10.85 7.42 -31.31
N LEU A 252 -11.52 7.07 -32.42
CA LEU A 252 -10.84 6.87 -33.71
C LEU A 252 -10.10 8.13 -34.15
N LYS A 253 -10.73 9.30 -34.02
CA LYS A 253 -10.07 10.59 -34.31
C LYS A 253 -8.86 10.82 -33.42
N ARG A 254 -8.97 10.51 -32.13
CA ARG A 254 -7.82 10.61 -31.18
C ARG A 254 -6.69 9.69 -31.61
N ILE A 255 -6.95 8.41 -31.90
CA ILE A 255 -5.95 7.43 -32.34
C ILE A 255 -5.23 7.93 -33.60
N LEU A 256 -5.95 8.43 -34.59
CA LEU A 256 -5.36 8.94 -35.83
C LEU A 256 -4.48 10.18 -35.59
N ASN A 257 -4.96 11.11 -34.78
CA ASN A 257 -4.20 12.30 -34.41
C ASN A 257 -2.96 11.95 -33.59
N ALA A 258 -3.10 11.06 -32.60
CA ALA A 258 -2.00 10.58 -31.78
C ALA A 258 -0.89 9.94 -32.63
N LYS A 259 -1.24 9.01 -33.55
CA LYS A 259 -0.29 8.42 -34.48
C LYS A 259 0.43 9.47 -35.34
N LYS A 260 -0.26 10.51 -35.79
CA LYS A 260 0.34 11.60 -36.57
C LYS A 260 1.34 12.42 -35.73
N ILE A 261 0.98 12.75 -34.49
CA ILE A 261 1.81 13.51 -33.54
C ILE A 261 3.05 12.67 -33.19
N CYS A 262 2.87 11.43 -32.77
CA CYS A 262 3.96 10.53 -32.39
C CYS A 262 4.97 10.30 -33.53
N LYS A 263 4.46 10.18 -34.77
CA LYS A 263 5.33 10.08 -35.95
C LYS A 263 6.16 11.35 -36.18
N LYS A 264 5.54 12.54 -35.98
CA LYS A 264 6.24 13.83 -36.11
C LYS A 264 7.30 14.01 -35.01
N GLU A 265 6.95 13.63 -33.78
CA GLU A 265 7.81 13.77 -32.59
C GLU A 265 8.82 12.61 -32.44
N LYS A 266 8.76 11.59 -33.30
CA LYS A 266 9.60 10.39 -33.26
C LYS A 266 9.58 9.67 -31.90
N ARG A 267 8.41 9.60 -31.28
CA ARG A 267 8.18 8.91 -30.00
C ARG A 267 7.09 7.86 -30.12
N GLU A 268 7.06 6.98 -29.15
CA GLU A 268 5.98 6.00 -29.00
C GLU A 268 4.68 6.66 -28.54
N LEU A 269 3.58 5.97 -28.78
CA LEU A 269 2.26 6.39 -28.34
C LEU A 269 2.11 6.12 -26.84
N LEU A 270 1.72 7.15 -26.10
CA LEU A 270 1.48 7.09 -24.66
C LEU A 270 -0.02 7.13 -24.34
N PRO A 271 -0.44 6.64 -23.14
CA PRO A 271 -1.84 6.72 -22.71
C PRO A 271 -2.44 8.12 -22.80
N LYS A 272 -1.69 9.18 -22.47
CA LYS A 272 -2.14 10.59 -22.57
C LYS A 272 -2.54 11.04 -23.97
N ASP A 273 -2.04 10.37 -25.00
CA ASP A 273 -2.41 10.68 -26.38
C ASP A 273 -3.83 10.18 -26.72
N LEU A 274 -4.35 9.23 -25.95
CA LEU A 274 -5.64 8.58 -26.16
C LEU A 274 -6.66 8.98 -25.09
N PHE A 275 -6.25 9.08 -23.82
CA PHE A 275 -7.09 9.34 -22.67
C PHE A 275 -6.77 10.70 -22.07
N HIS A 276 -7.80 11.36 -21.52
CA HIS A 276 -7.65 12.62 -20.79
C HIS A 276 -8.24 12.44 -19.41
N LEU A 277 -7.41 11.92 -18.48
CA LEU A 277 -7.83 11.71 -17.11
C LEU A 277 -8.09 13.04 -16.41
N LYS A 278 -9.19 13.10 -15.64
CA LYS A 278 -9.46 14.14 -14.65
C LYS A 278 -8.71 13.87 -13.37
N GLY A 279 -8.63 12.60 -12.96
CA GLY A 279 -7.96 12.16 -11.74
C GLY A 279 -7.24 10.82 -11.92
N PHE A 280 -6.09 10.71 -11.26
CA PHE A 280 -5.31 9.48 -11.20
C PHE A 280 -4.97 9.17 -9.75
N MET A 281 -5.42 8.04 -9.24
CA MET A 281 -5.22 7.61 -7.87
C MET A 281 -4.37 6.34 -7.81
N VAL A 282 -3.41 6.31 -6.89
CA VAL A 282 -2.58 5.13 -6.64
C VAL A 282 -2.56 4.79 -5.15
N ALA A 283 -2.57 3.50 -4.86
CA ALA A 283 -2.40 2.95 -3.52
C ALA A 283 -1.22 1.97 -3.50
N GLY A 284 -0.81 1.52 -2.33
CA GLY A 284 0.27 0.55 -2.14
C GLY A 284 1.62 1.18 -1.83
N THR A 285 2.64 0.33 -1.76
CA THR A 285 4.02 0.73 -1.48
C THR A 285 4.77 1.10 -2.76
N ASP A 286 5.95 1.72 -2.61
CA ASP A 286 6.84 2.09 -3.73
C ASP A 286 6.23 3.05 -4.78
N ASN A 287 5.08 3.67 -4.51
CA ASN A 287 4.43 4.57 -5.47
C ASN A 287 5.36 5.71 -5.93
N GLN A 288 6.21 6.21 -5.05
CA GLN A 288 7.18 7.28 -5.38
C GLN A 288 8.11 6.88 -6.54
N CYS A 289 8.41 5.59 -6.68
CA CYS A 289 9.26 5.08 -7.75
C CYS A 289 8.62 5.16 -9.14
N TYR A 290 7.31 5.37 -9.21
CA TYR A 290 6.53 5.34 -10.45
C TYR A 290 5.84 6.66 -10.78
N LYS A 291 5.71 7.59 -9.82
CA LYS A 291 4.91 8.83 -9.99
C LYS A 291 5.36 9.66 -11.20
N ASP A 292 6.67 9.86 -11.38
CA ASP A 292 7.19 10.68 -12.46
C ASP A 292 6.93 10.04 -13.83
N ASP A 293 7.19 8.74 -13.96
CA ASP A 293 6.94 7.98 -15.20
C ASP A 293 5.44 7.93 -15.53
N LEU A 294 4.60 7.72 -14.51
CA LEU A 294 3.14 7.70 -14.69
C LEU A 294 2.60 9.08 -15.10
N GLU A 295 3.14 10.15 -14.54
CA GLU A 295 2.80 11.52 -14.96
C GLU A 295 3.19 11.77 -16.42
N GLU A 296 4.40 11.34 -16.82
CA GLU A 296 4.83 11.43 -18.22
C GLU A 296 3.90 10.64 -19.16
N MET A 297 3.51 9.42 -18.75
CA MET A 297 2.68 8.53 -19.56
C MET A 297 1.21 8.97 -19.66
N TRP A 298 0.63 9.51 -18.59
CA TRP A 298 -0.79 9.84 -18.50
C TRP A 298 -1.10 11.33 -18.56
N GLY A 299 -0.10 12.20 -18.38
CA GLY A 299 -0.27 13.66 -18.35
C GLY A 299 -0.93 14.19 -17.06
N VAL A 300 -1.11 13.32 -16.07
CA VAL A 300 -1.65 13.66 -14.75
C VAL A 300 -0.78 12.98 -13.68
N ARG A 301 -0.29 13.77 -12.73
CA ARG A 301 0.50 13.23 -11.61
C ARG A 301 -0.40 12.40 -10.69
N PRO A 302 -0.03 11.15 -10.39
CA PRO A 302 -0.83 10.31 -9.50
C PRO A 302 -0.97 10.91 -8.11
N MET A 303 -2.18 10.89 -7.58
CA MET A 303 -2.50 11.14 -6.19
C MET A 303 -2.31 9.85 -5.39
N GLU A 304 -1.57 9.92 -4.31
CA GLU A 304 -1.38 8.80 -3.41
C GLU A 304 -2.47 8.78 -2.34
N LEU A 305 -3.02 7.60 -2.11
CA LEU A 305 -3.86 7.34 -0.95
C LEU A 305 -3.33 6.11 -0.20
N PHE A 306 -3.50 6.10 1.10
CA PHE A 306 -3.13 4.96 1.92
C PHE A 306 -4.36 4.25 2.46
N ALA A 307 -4.41 2.96 2.16
CA ALA A 307 -5.46 2.07 2.59
C ALA A 307 -4.91 0.70 2.97
N GLY A 308 -5.51 0.09 3.96
CA GLY A 308 -5.20 -1.28 4.40
C GLY A 308 -6.47 -2.05 4.73
N THR A 309 -6.32 -3.34 4.96
CA THR A 309 -7.44 -4.21 5.32
C THR A 309 -8.00 -3.84 6.69
N GLU A 310 -7.13 -3.58 7.66
CA GLU A 310 -7.52 -3.26 9.02
C GLU A 310 -7.97 -1.80 9.18
N PRO A 311 -7.20 -0.80 8.64
CA PRO A 311 -7.52 0.61 8.88
C PRO A 311 -8.51 1.23 7.88
N SER A 312 -8.88 0.54 6.80
CA SER A 312 -9.56 1.14 5.64
C SER A 312 -8.71 2.23 4.93
N ILE A 313 -9.31 3.29 4.41
CA ILE A 313 -8.58 4.45 3.87
C ILE A 313 -8.32 5.45 5.00
N ILE A 314 -7.07 5.61 5.39
CA ILE A 314 -6.67 6.50 6.48
C ILE A 314 -6.07 7.83 6.05
N GLY A 315 -5.56 7.92 4.83
CA GLY A 315 -4.87 9.14 4.38
C GLY A 315 -4.89 9.31 2.86
N THR A 316 -4.71 10.54 2.43
CA THR A 316 -4.70 10.95 1.02
C THR A 316 -3.82 12.17 0.79
N ASP A 317 -3.16 12.22 -0.37
CA ASP A 317 -2.56 13.46 -0.90
C ASP A 317 -3.66 14.50 -1.19
N THR A 318 -3.23 15.74 -1.37
CA THR A 318 -4.04 16.83 -1.92
C THR A 318 -3.63 17.14 -3.39
N TRP A 319 -4.07 18.29 -3.90
CA TRP A 319 -3.69 18.80 -5.23
C TRP A 319 -2.19 19.10 -5.38
N THR A 320 -1.45 19.34 -4.28
CA THR A 320 0.00 19.59 -4.34
C THR A 320 0.82 18.32 -4.48
N ARG A 321 0.25 17.14 -4.20
CA ARG A 321 0.95 15.83 -4.23
C ARG A 321 2.21 15.80 -3.35
N ASN A 322 2.18 16.51 -2.24
CA ASN A 322 3.33 16.72 -1.35
C ASN A 322 3.08 16.19 0.06
N GLY A 323 2.71 14.94 0.17
CA GLY A 323 2.44 14.22 1.41
C GLY A 323 0.96 14.09 1.74
N MET A 324 0.66 13.02 2.47
CA MET A 324 -0.71 12.60 2.83
C MET A 324 -1.16 13.22 4.14
N TYR A 325 -2.42 13.57 4.21
CA TYR A 325 -3.14 13.95 5.42
C TYR A 325 -4.01 12.81 5.89
N PHE A 326 -4.00 12.52 7.20
CA PHE A 326 -4.79 11.44 7.76
C PHE A 326 -6.19 11.92 8.13
N PHE A 327 -7.21 11.12 7.81
CA PHE A 327 -8.59 11.40 8.15
C PHE A 327 -8.81 11.28 9.67
N PRO A 328 -9.41 12.30 10.32
CA PRO A 328 -9.47 12.33 11.79
C PRO A 328 -10.46 11.34 12.40
N ASP A 329 -11.33 10.74 11.61
CA ASP A 329 -12.48 9.98 12.10
C ASP A 329 -12.49 8.49 11.69
N THR A 330 -11.40 8.02 11.08
CA THR A 330 -11.22 6.63 10.68
C THR A 330 -10.57 5.80 11.77
N CYS A 331 -9.43 6.26 12.26
CA CYS A 331 -8.66 5.63 13.33
C CYS A 331 -8.22 6.67 14.35
N PHE A 332 -7.97 6.25 15.57
CA PHE A 332 -7.15 6.97 16.51
C PHE A 332 -5.70 6.60 16.24
N TYR A 333 -4.83 7.58 16.04
CA TYR A 333 -3.47 7.41 15.59
C TYR A 333 -2.47 7.57 16.73
N GLU A 334 -1.56 6.60 16.84
CA GLU A 334 -0.39 6.65 17.70
C GLU A 334 0.86 6.35 16.84
N PHE A 335 1.99 6.90 17.23
CA PHE A 335 3.23 6.85 16.47
C PHE A 335 4.37 6.36 17.36
N ILE A 336 5.16 5.38 16.91
CA ILE A 336 6.39 4.92 17.56
C ILE A 336 7.56 5.45 16.75
N THR A 337 8.54 6.13 17.38
CA THR A 337 9.72 6.60 16.64
C THR A 337 10.51 5.44 16.04
N GLU A 338 11.18 5.64 14.90
CA GLU A 338 12.04 4.63 14.28
C GLU A 338 13.06 4.06 15.29
N LYS A 339 13.62 4.94 16.13
CA LYS A 339 14.57 4.56 17.20
C LYS A 339 13.96 3.58 18.20
N ASP A 340 12.78 3.90 18.74
CA ASP A 340 12.13 3.08 19.77
C ASP A 340 11.58 1.78 19.17
N MET A 341 11.14 1.81 17.91
CA MET A 341 10.72 0.64 17.16
C MET A 341 11.89 -0.33 16.96
N LEU A 342 13.07 0.16 16.56
CA LEU A 342 14.27 -0.67 16.41
C LEU A 342 14.75 -1.20 17.75
N HIS A 343 14.71 -0.40 18.82
CA HIS A 343 15.04 -0.86 20.17
C HIS A 343 14.10 -2.00 20.62
N ASN A 344 12.79 -1.88 20.42
CA ASN A 344 11.85 -2.95 20.72
C ASN A 344 12.08 -4.20 19.87
N TYR A 345 12.55 -4.05 18.62
CA TYR A 345 12.91 -5.19 17.77
C TYR A 345 14.13 -5.94 18.30
N GLU A 346 15.14 -5.22 18.80
CA GLU A 346 16.36 -5.81 19.40
C GLU A 346 16.11 -6.34 20.81
N ASP A 347 15.29 -5.67 21.61
CA ASP A 347 14.86 -6.07 22.96
C ASP A 347 13.33 -6.12 23.05
N PRO A 348 12.70 -7.27 22.84
CA PRO A 348 11.24 -7.42 22.93
C PRO A 348 10.64 -7.14 24.33
N THR A 349 11.47 -7.02 25.36
CA THR A 349 11.01 -6.65 26.71
C THR A 349 10.80 -5.13 26.85
N PHE A 350 11.45 -4.35 26.01
CA PHE A 350 11.25 -2.90 25.94
C PHE A 350 9.89 -2.57 25.31
N THR A 351 9.03 -1.87 26.04
CA THR A 351 7.77 -1.35 25.50
C THR A 351 7.98 0.07 24.98
N PRO A 352 7.89 0.30 23.66
CA PRO A 352 8.14 1.62 23.11
C PRO A 352 7.05 2.62 23.50
N PRO A 353 7.40 3.87 23.81
CA PRO A 353 6.43 4.95 23.98
C PRO A 353 5.71 5.22 22.66
N THR A 354 4.48 5.74 22.76
CA THR A 354 3.71 6.17 21.59
C THR A 354 3.38 7.66 21.69
N TYR A 355 3.38 8.33 20.56
CA TYR A 355 3.10 9.75 20.41
C TYR A 355 1.77 9.94 19.67
N LEU A 356 1.05 11.03 19.97
CA LEU A 356 -0.20 11.38 19.28
C LEU A 356 0.06 12.27 18.06
N MET A 357 -0.99 12.58 17.32
CA MET A 357 -0.92 13.38 16.09
C MET A 357 -0.37 14.79 16.32
N ASP A 358 -0.63 15.39 17.47
CA ASP A 358 -0.14 16.70 17.88
C ASP A 358 1.26 16.69 18.52
N GLU A 359 1.83 15.49 18.72
CA GLU A 359 3.17 15.30 19.31
C GLU A 359 4.23 14.91 18.26
N VAL A 360 3.84 14.71 16.98
CA VAL A 360 4.79 14.33 15.94
C VAL A 360 5.72 15.48 15.56
N VAL A 361 6.95 15.14 15.16
CA VAL A 361 8.01 16.10 14.84
C VAL A 361 8.38 16.02 13.36
N PRO A 362 8.47 17.14 12.65
CA PRO A 362 8.90 17.17 11.24
C PRO A 362 10.28 16.55 11.04
N GLY A 363 10.40 15.73 10.00
CA GLY A 363 11.62 14.99 9.64
C GLY A 363 11.75 13.63 10.33
N GLU A 364 11.08 13.41 11.46
CA GLU A 364 11.11 12.15 12.21
C GLU A 364 10.33 11.06 11.48
N LYS A 365 10.80 9.82 11.63
CA LYS A 365 10.17 8.63 11.08
C LYS A 365 9.48 7.84 12.18
N TYR A 366 8.31 7.32 11.85
CA TYR A 366 7.44 6.65 12.78
C TYR A 366 6.87 5.36 12.21
N GLU A 367 6.76 4.32 13.07
CA GLU A 367 5.85 3.21 12.85
C GLU A 367 4.43 3.63 13.25
N LEU A 368 3.46 3.35 12.40
CA LEU A 368 2.06 3.66 12.64
C LEU A 368 1.39 2.60 13.52
N VAL A 369 0.72 3.09 14.57
CA VAL A 369 -0.17 2.31 15.44
C VAL A 369 -1.57 2.89 15.36
N ILE A 370 -2.58 2.05 15.23
CA ILE A 370 -3.97 2.49 15.08
C ILE A 370 -4.89 1.83 16.10
N THR A 371 -5.89 2.58 16.54
CA THR A 371 -7.12 2.01 17.08
C THR A 371 -8.26 2.33 16.12
N VAL A 372 -8.87 1.29 15.55
CA VAL A 372 -9.95 1.46 14.57
C VAL A 372 -11.23 1.89 15.29
N LEU A 373 -11.77 3.04 14.89
CA LEU A 373 -12.92 3.67 15.52
C LEU A 373 -14.26 3.05 15.06
N LYS A 374 -15.36 3.52 15.66
CA LYS A 374 -16.74 3.22 15.21
C LYS A 374 -17.10 1.72 15.26
N GLY A 375 -16.64 1.06 16.32
CA GLY A 375 -16.88 -0.37 16.54
C GLY A 375 -15.87 -1.29 15.85
N GLY A 376 -14.73 -0.75 15.43
CA GLY A 376 -13.62 -1.53 14.86
C GLY A 376 -12.98 -2.47 15.88
N ALA A 377 -12.45 -3.59 15.41
CA ALA A 377 -11.90 -4.65 16.24
C ALA A 377 -10.47 -4.34 16.77
N PHE A 378 -9.68 -3.60 16.02
CA PHE A 378 -8.25 -3.42 16.29
C PHE A 378 -8.00 -2.25 17.24
N ALA A 379 -7.23 -2.47 18.29
CA ALA A 379 -6.86 -1.49 19.28
C ALA A 379 -5.36 -1.50 19.51
N ARG A 380 -4.73 -0.32 19.45
CA ARG A 380 -3.28 -0.13 19.51
C ARG A 380 -2.50 -1.10 18.61
N TYR A 381 -3.06 -1.30 17.42
CA TYR A 381 -2.61 -2.28 16.44
C TYR A 381 -1.43 -1.74 15.63
N ARG A 382 -0.32 -2.46 15.64
CA ARG A 382 0.87 -2.17 14.82
C ARG A 382 0.60 -2.59 13.39
N VAL A 383 0.40 -1.61 12.52
CA VAL A 383 0.08 -1.86 11.09
C VAL A 383 1.29 -2.44 10.34
N GLY A 384 2.48 -2.09 10.82
CA GLY A 384 3.74 -2.49 10.21
C GLY A 384 4.16 -1.59 9.04
N ASP A 385 3.70 -0.35 9.03
CA ASP A 385 4.01 0.67 8.03
C ASP A 385 4.75 1.84 8.67
N MET A 386 5.76 2.35 7.95
CA MET A 386 6.61 3.45 8.37
C MET A 386 6.29 4.74 7.60
N TYR A 387 6.15 5.82 8.33
CA TYR A 387 5.89 7.16 7.78
C TYR A 387 6.91 8.17 8.27
N ARG A 388 7.22 9.16 7.43
CA ARG A 388 7.96 10.35 7.83
C ARG A 388 6.99 11.52 7.96
N CYS A 389 7.04 12.24 9.08
CA CYS A 389 6.34 13.51 9.21
C CYS A 389 7.05 14.55 8.32
N VAL A 390 6.37 15.04 7.29
CA VAL A 390 6.93 16.02 6.35
C VAL A 390 6.82 17.44 6.89
N GLY A 391 5.77 17.72 7.66
CA GLY A 391 5.53 19.03 8.24
C GLY A 391 4.20 19.08 8.99
N LEU A 392 4.08 20.06 9.91
CA LEU A 392 2.89 20.25 10.74
C LEU A 392 1.86 21.16 10.07
N THR A 393 2.29 21.97 9.12
CA THR A 393 1.46 22.90 8.34
C THR A 393 1.89 22.89 6.89
N ASN A 394 1.02 23.33 5.99
CA ASN A 394 1.37 23.54 4.59
C ASN A 394 0.69 24.80 4.05
N GLN A 395 1.50 25.75 3.59
CA GLN A 395 1.00 27.03 3.06
C GLN A 395 0.31 26.87 1.69
N GLU A 396 0.80 25.93 0.85
CA GLU A 396 0.23 25.67 -0.48
C GLU A 396 -1.15 25.02 -0.37
N ASP A 397 -1.30 24.06 0.53
CA ASP A 397 -2.58 23.41 0.82
C ASP A 397 -3.46 24.24 1.77
N ARG A 398 -2.88 25.24 2.43
CA ARG A 398 -3.53 26.04 3.49
C ARG A 398 -4.06 25.18 4.63
N THR A 399 -3.24 24.23 5.10
CA THR A 399 -3.59 23.28 6.17
C THR A 399 -2.80 23.54 7.44
N GLN A 400 -3.38 23.16 8.60
CA GLN A 400 -2.80 23.29 9.93
C GLN A 400 -2.75 21.95 10.67
N ILE A 401 -2.69 20.85 9.90
CA ILE A 401 -2.56 19.48 10.42
C ILE A 401 -1.34 18.81 9.80
N PRO A 402 -0.71 17.84 10.49
CA PRO A 402 0.46 17.14 10.00
C PRO A 402 0.22 16.38 8.70
N ARG A 403 1.27 16.35 7.88
CA ARG A 403 1.29 15.53 6.66
C ARG A 403 2.45 14.55 6.70
N PHE A 404 2.25 13.43 6.06
CA PHE A 404 3.14 12.29 6.11
C PHE A 404 3.50 11.78 4.72
N GLU A 405 4.71 11.26 4.61
CA GLU A 405 5.15 10.50 3.46
C GLU A 405 5.32 9.04 3.88
N TYR A 406 4.75 8.12 3.11
CA TYR A 406 4.99 6.71 3.30
C TYR A 406 6.45 6.38 2.93
N ILE A 407 7.14 5.63 3.79
CA ILE A 407 8.53 5.26 3.56
C ILE A 407 8.64 3.83 3.06
N ASP A 408 8.25 2.86 3.90
CA ASP A 408 8.30 1.43 3.64
C ASP A 408 7.57 0.67 4.75
N ARG A 409 7.64 -0.66 4.72
CA ARG A 409 7.29 -1.53 5.83
C ARG A 409 8.34 -1.47 6.94
N VAL A 410 7.95 -1.94 8.13
CA VAL A 410 8.89 -2.21 9.23
C VAL A 410 10.01 -3.16 8.77
N PRO A 411 11.22 -3.08 9.36
CA PRO A 411 12.41 -3.73 8.81
C PRO A 411 12.38 -5.26 8.68
N TRP A 412 11.47 -5.95 9.34
CA TRP A 412 11.35 -7.42 9.27
C TRP A 412 10.44 -7.93 8.14
N ILE A 413 9.91 -7.04 7.31
CA ILE A 413 9.18 -7.36 6.09
C ILE A 413 9.75 -6.56 4.93
N ILE A 414 10.10 -7.22 3.84
CA ILE A 414 10.48 -6.58 2.58
C ILE A 414 9.28 -6.64 1.65
N ASP A 415 8.73 -5.47 1.34
CA ASP A 415 7.67 -5.32 0.36
C ASP A 415 8.26 -4.88 -0.97
N ILE A 416 7.95 -5.58 -2.06
CA ILE A 416 8.42 -5.25 -3.40
C ILE A 416 7.25 -4.76 -4.24
N ALA A 417 7.27 -3.50 -4.56
CA ALA A 417 6.34 -2.82 -5.46
C ALA A 417 4.86 -2.81 -5.01
N GLY A 418 4.60 -3.00 -3.70
CA GLY A 418 3.24 -3.12 -3.17
C GLY A 418 2.54 -4.42 -3.56
N PHE A 419 3.27 -5.39 -4.10
CA PHE A 419 2.72 -6.60 -4.69
C PHE A 419 3.12 -7.86 -3.92
N THR A 420 4.36 -7.98 -3.50
CA THR A 420 4.88 -9.15 -2.78
C THR A 420 5.50 -8.73 -1.46
N ARG A 421 5.16 -9.43 -0.37
CA ARG A 421 5.68 -9.22 0.98
C ARG A 421 6.49 -10.41 1.43
N ILE A 422 7.78 -10.19 1.61
CA ILE A 422 8.75 -11.22 1.93
C ILE A 422 9.14 -11.09 3.39
N SER A 423 8.87 -12.13 4.19
CA SER A 423 9.27 -12.23 5.59
C SER A 423 10.56 -13.04 5.74
N GLU A 424 11.20 -12.92 6.90
CA GLU A 424 12.37 -13.71 7.26
C GLU A 424 12.07 -15.22 7.18
N ASN A 425 10.91 -15.65 7.67
CA ASN A 425 10.49 -17.05 7.59
C ASN A 425 10.26 -17.51 6.14
N GLY A 426 9.76 -16.63 5.27
CA GLY A 426 9.64 -16.90 3.84
C GLY A 426 11.00 -17.19 3.21
N ILE A 427 12.00 -16.35 3.46
CA ILE A 427 13.36 -16.58 2.95
C ILE A 427 13.97 -17.86 3.53
N LYS A 428 13.85 -18.09 4.84
CA LYS A 428 14.31 -19.35 5.47
C LYS A 428 13.70 -20.58 4.83
N SER A 429 12.39 -20.56 4.56
CA SER A 429 11.68 -21.66 3.88
C SER A 429 12.20 -21.88 2.46
N VAL A 430 12.41 -20.82 1.69
CA VAL A 430 12.98 -20.91 0.33
C VAL A 430 14.38 -21.53 0.37
N ILE A 431 15.24 -21.06 1.26
CA ILE A 431 16.61 -21.60 1.44
C ILE A 431 16.54 -23.07 1.82
N GLN A 432 15.70 -23.44 2.79
CA GLN A 432 15.55 -24.83 3.22
C GLN A 432 15.04 -25.74 2.09
N LEU A 433 14.01 -25.32 1.36
CA LEU A 433 13.45 -26.07 0.23
C LEU A 433 14.45 -26.22 -0.92
N SER A 434 15.33 -25.24 -1.11
CA SER A 434 16.37 -25.30 -2.15
C SER A 434 17.40 -26.42 -1.88
N GLY A 435 17.49 -26.93 -0.65
CA GLY A 435 18.46 -27.93 -0.24
C GLY A 435 19.91 -27.45 -0.30
N GLN A 436 20.13 -26.14 -0.50
CA GLN A 436 21.47 -25.60 -0.64
C GLN A 436 22.13 -25.41 0.75
N PRO A 437 23.43 -25.70 0.87
CA PRO A 437 24.14 -25.64 2.15
C PRO A 437 24.52 -24.19 2.51
N VAL A 438 23.51 -23.35 2.71
CA VAL A 438 23.67 -21.96 3.15
C VAL A 438 24.11 -21.93 4.62
N THR A 439 25.12 -21.13 4.92
CA THR A 439 25.65 -20.93 6.27
C THR A 439 24.95 -19.77 6.96
N ASP A 440 24.85 -18.64 6.26
CA ASP A 440 24.15 -17.44 6.72
C ASP A 440 23.75 -16.56 5.53
N TRP A 441 22.91 -15.56 5.76
CA TRP A 441 22.39 -14.67 4.71
C TRP A 441 21.88 -13.35 5.29
N ILE A 442 21.79 -12.35 4.42
CA ILE A 442 21.03 -11.10 4.65
C ILE A 442 20.20 -10.77 3.42
N ALA A 443 19.11 -10.08 3.66
CA ALA A 443 18.17 -9.63 2.65
C ALA A 443 17.97 -8.11 2.68
N VAL A 444 18.05 -7.48 1.52
CA VAL A 444 17.93 -6.03 1.37
C VAL A 444 16.99 -5.73 0.22
N LYS A 445 16.15 -4.70 0.38
CA LYS A 445 15.44 -4.08 -0.72
C LYS A 445 16.34 -3.04 -1.35
N GLU A 446 16.64 -3.22 -2.61
CA GLU A 446 17.46 -2.29 -3.38
C GLU A 446 16.71 -1.79 -4.60
N TYR A 447 17.25 -0.75 -5.26
CA TYR A 447 16.63 -0.11 -6.41
C TYR A 447 17.64 -0.08 -7.57
N ASN A 448 17.19 -0.42 -8.77
CA ASN A 448 18.02 -0.30 -9.97
C ASN A 448 18.14 1.17 -10.43
N GLU A 449 18.88 1.42 -11.52
CA GLU A 449 19.07 2.75 -12.13
C GLU A 449 17.75 3.45 -12.50
N LYS A 450 16.70 2.68 -12.79
CA LYS A 450 15.36 3.17 -13.08
C LYS A 450 14.48 3.28 -11.82
N LYS A 451 15.08 3.25 -10.64
CA LYS A 451 14.39 3.26 -9.32
C LYS A 451 13.38 2.12 -9.14
N ARG A 452 13.55 0.97 -9.80
CA ARG A 452 12.67 -0.19 -9.60
C ARG A 452 13.18 -1.05 -8.44
N PRO A 453 12.31 -1.41 -7.47
CA PRO A 453 12.69 -2.20 -6.32
C PRO A 453 12.96 -3.66 -6.71
N TYR A 454 13.93 -4.28 -6.03
CA TYR A 454 14.19 -5.72 -6.11
C TYR A 454 14.72 -6.24 -4.78
N LEU A 455 14.57 -7.55 -4.57
CA LEU A 455 15.17 -8.25 -3.45
C LEU A 455 16.62 -8.59 -3.77
N HIS A 456 17.56 -8.16 -2.94
CA HIS A 456 18.95 -8.59 -2.99
C HIS A 456 19.26 -9.51 -1.81
N LEU A 457 19.65 -10.76 -2.09
CA LEU A 457 20.11 -11.72 -1.11
C LEU A 457 21.63 -11.83 -1.16
N TYR A 458 22.29 -11.52 -0.07
CA TYR A 458 23.72 -11.80 0.15
C TYR A 458 23.82 -13.09 0.94
N ILE A 459 24.42 -14.13 0.37
CA ILE A 459 24.37 -15.49 0.89
C ILE A 459 25.78 -16.03 1.06
N GLU A 460 26.09 -16.61 2.22
CA GLU A 460 27.29 -17.39 2.43
C GLU A 460 26.95 -18.89 2.36
N VAL A 461 27.67 -19.64 1.54
CA VAL A 461 27.54 -21.10 1.40
C VAL A 461 28.74 -21.81 1.97
N LYS A 462 28.57 -23.07 2.39
CA LYS A 462 29.66 -23.90 2.93
C LYS A 462 30.76 -24.09 1.88
N LYS A 463 32.00 -24.08 2.33
CA LYS A 463 33.20 -24.17 1.46
C LYS A 463 33.19 -25.41 0.56
N GLU A 464 32.73 -26.54 1.10
CA GLU A 464 32.65 -27.82 0.37
C GLU A 464 31.69 -27.71 -0.82
N ALA A 465 30.60 -26.97 -0.70
CA ALA A 465 29.65 -26.78 -1.79
C ALA A 465 30.23 -25.98 -2.96
N LEU A 466 31.12 -25.04 -2.69
CA LEU A 466 31.82 -24.27 -3.72
C LEU A 466 32.87 -25.10 -4.46
N MET A 467 33.43 -26.13 -3.81
CA MET A 467 34.48 -26.98 -4.37
C MET A 467 33.95 -28.18 -5.17
N TYR A 468 32.81 -28.76 -4.78
CA TYR A 468 32.27 -29.98 -5.39
C TYR A 468 31.12 -29.75 -6.37
N GLN A 469 30.44 -28.66 -6.24
CA GLN A 469 29.41 -28.24 -7.19
C GLN A 469 29.85 -26.89 -7.73
N ALA A 470 30.07 -26.78 -9.02
CA ALA A 470 30.30 -25.50 -9.70
C ALA A 470 29.02 -24.63 -9.58
N MET A 471 28.69 -24.27 -8.31
CA MET A 471 27.52 -23.47 -7.99
C MET A 471 27.81 -22.04 -8.45
N SER A 472 27.27 -21.68 -9.61
CA SER A 472 27.26 -20.30 -10.05
C SER A 472 26.15 -19.54 -9.31
N THR A 473 26.36 -18.24 -9.18
CA THR A 473 25.32 -17.32 -8.67
C THR A 473 24.00 -17.49 -9.44
N ASP A 474 24.06 -17.76 -10.75
CA ASP A 474 22.89 -17.93 -11.60
C ASP A 474 22.09 -19.20 -11.24
N ILE A 475 22.76 -20.32 -11.00
CA ILE A 475 22.09 -21.57 -10.59
C ILE A 475 21.40 -21.38 -9.23
N LEU A 476 22.08 -20.79 -8.27
CA LEU A 476 21.49 -20.51 -6.94
C LEU A 476 20.28 -19.58 -7.08
N LYS A 477 20.40 -18.52 -7.88
CA LYS A 477 19.32 -17.58 -8.16
C LYS A 477 18.11 -18.26 -8.81
N GLU A 478 18.31 -19.13 -9.79
CA GLU A 478 17.22 -19.85 -10.44
C GLU A 478 16.49 -20.79 -9.49
N LEU A 479 17.23 -21.51 -8.65
CA LEU A 479 16.67 -22.37 -7.62
C LEU A 479 15.83 -21.56 -6.62
N LEU A 480 16.39 -20.51 -6.04
CA LEU A 480 15.68 -19.66 -5.09
C LEU A 480 14.45 -19.02 -5.74
N THR A 481 14.55 -18.54 -6.97
CA THR A 481 13.41 -17.98 -7.73
C THR A 481 12.29 -19.01 -7.90
N THR A 482 12.65 -20.27 -8.16
CA THR A 482 11.67 -21.36 -8.32
C THR A 482 10.91 -21.60 -7.00
N TYR A 483 11.62 -21.62 -5.88
CA TYR A 483 10.97 -21.82 -4.59
C TYR A 483 10.22 -20.59 -4.08
N PHE A 484 10.67 -19.36 -4.38
CA PHE A 484 9.86 -18.16 -4.14
C PHE A 484 8.52 -18.25 -4.90
N LYS A 485 8.52 -18.63 -6.17
CA LYS A 485 7.29 -18.83 -6.95
C LYS A 485 6.40 -19.96 -6.42
N TYR A 486 6.99 -20.91 -5.73
CA TYR A 486 6.25 -22.02 -5.13
C TYR A 486 5.53 -21.62 -3.85
N ILE A 487 6.19 -20.86 -2.98
CA ILE A 487 5.62 -20.45 -1.68
C ILE A 487 4.77 -19.18 -1.75
N ASP A 488 5.02 -18.32 -2.75
CA ASP A 488 4.34 -17.03 -2.91
C ASP A 488 3.76 -16.93 -4.33
N GLN A 489 2.43 -16.93 -4.42
CA GLN A 489 1.74 -16.86 -5.71
C GLN A 489 1.92 -15.49 -6.37
N ASP A 490 1.98 -14.42 -5.60
CA ASP A 490 2.12 -13.06 -6.11
C ASP A 490 3.54 -12.85 -6.67
N TYR A 491 4.55 -13.52 -6.11
CA TYR A 491 5.92 -13.50 -6.63
C TYR A 491 6.03 -14.00 -8.08
N ARG A 492 5.10 -14.89 -8.54
CA ARG A 492 5.10 -15.41 -9.92
C ARG A 492 4.94 -14.32 -10.96
N ASP A 493 4.11 -13.34 -10.68
CA ASP A 493 3.79 -12.25 -11.61
C ASP A 493 4.71 -11.04 -11.43
N LEU A 494 5.50 -11.00 -10.36
CA LEU A 494 6.34 -9.86 -10.00
C LEU A 494 7.34 -9.49 -11.11
N LYS A 495 8.00 -10.47 -11.74
CA LYS A 495 8.90 -10.24 -12.87
C LYS A 495 8.22 -9.54 -14.04
N LYS A 496 6.97 -9.91 -14.31
CA LYS A 496 6.17 -9.33 -15.40
C LYS A 496 5.74 -7.90 -15.05
N ILE A 497 5.38 -7.65 -13.80
CA ILE A 497 4.98 -6.32 -13.31
C ILE A 497 6.15 -5.36 -13.29
N LEU A 498 7.29 -5.79 -12.78
CA LEU A 498 8.50 -4.95 -12.72
C LEU A 498 9.18 -4.74 -14.08
N GLY A 499 8.93 -5.64 -15.05
CA GLY A 499 9.68 -5.68 -16.33
C GLY A 499 11.16 -6.06 -16.18
N MET A 500 11.54 -6.58 -15.00
CA MET A 500 12.90 -7.01 -14.66
C MET A 500 12.87 -8.20 -13.69
N ASP A 501 14.03 -8.79 -13.44
CA ASP A 501 14.16 -9.86 -12.45
C ASP A 501 14.03 -9.29 -11.03
N PRO A 502 13.07 -9.79 -10.22
CA PRO A 502 12.84 -9.28 -8.87
C PRO A 502 13.88 -9.75 -7.85
N LEU A 503 14.77 -10.68 -8.19
CA LEU A 503 15.78 -11.25 -7.30
C LEU A 503 17.18 -11.06 -7.85
N VAL A 504 18.07 -10.54 -7.02
CA VAL A 504 19.52 -10.54 -7.21
C VAL A 504 20.13 -11.36 -6.08
N VAL A 505 21.13 -12.16 -6.39
CA VAL A 505 21.87 -12.97 -5.43
C VAL A 505 23.36 -12.64 -5.51
N THR A 506 24.00 -12.39 -4.38
CA THR A 506 25.44 -12.25 -4.25
C THR A 506 25.96 -13.33 -3.30
N ILE A 507 26.85 -14.18 -3.79
CA ILE A 507 27.50 -15.19 -2.94
C ILE A 507 28.70 -14.55 -2.26
N LEU A 508 28.68 -14.50 -0.94
CA LEU A 508 29.78 -14.03 -0.10
C LEU A 508 30.81 -15.14 0.12
N ARG A 509 32.06 -14.75 0.33
CA ARG A 509 33.13 -15.70 0.68
C ARG A 509 32.87 -16.35 2.03
N CYS A 510 33.17 -17.65 2.12
CA CYS A 510 33.02 -18.42 3.37
C CYS A 510 33.83 -17.77 4.50
N GLY A 511 33.18 -17.60 5.67
CA GLY A 511 33.72 -16.96 6.86
C GLY A 511 33.47 -15.46 6.96
N THR A 512 32.79 -14.83 5.99
CA THR A 512 32.49 -13.40 6.02
C THR A 512 31.59 -13.02 7.20
N PHE A 513 30.50 -13.77 7.44
CA PHE A 513 29.61 -13.54 8.58
C PHE A 513 30.30 -13.78 9.92
N HIS A 514 31.12 -14.83 10.01
CA HIS A 514 31.89 -15.09 11.22
C HIS A 514 32.91 -13.97 11.52
N LEU A 515 33.58 -13.45 10.50
CA LEU A 515 34.50 -12.31 10.64
C LEU A 515 33.76 -11.04 11.07
N TYR A 516 32.58 -10.80 10.51
CA TYR A 516 31.72 -9.70 10.92
C TYR A 516 31.33 -9.80 12.40
N GLU A 517 30.80 -10.95 12.81
CA GLU A 517 30.39 -11.22 14.19
C GLU A 517 31.56 -11.07 15.17
N SER A 518 32.73 -11.58 14.82
CA SER A 518 33.94 -11.47 15.67
C SER A 518 34.39 -10.01 15.87
N ARG A 519 34.18 -9.13 14.87
CA ARG A 519 34.59 -7.72 14.95
C ARG A 519 33.55 -6.80 15.57
N LYS A 520 32.26 -7.10 15.36
CA LYS A 520 31.16 -6.25 15.82
C LYS A 520 30.50 -6.73 17.11
N GLY A 521 30.83 -7.95 17.56
CA GLY A 521 30.22 -8.56 18.75
C GLY A 521 28.76 -9.00 18.55
N ARG A 522 28.24 -8.89 17.33
CA ARG A 522 26.88 -9.31 16.96
C ARG A 522 26.79 -9.68 15.47
N LYS A 523 25.78 -10.45 15.11
CA LYS A 523 25.45 -10.71 13.71
C LYS A 523 24.82 -9.48 13.05
N PRO A 524 24.93 -9.35 11.72
CA PRO A 524 24.16 -8.36 10.98
C PRO A 524 22.66 -8.70 11.05
N ARG A 525 21.81 -7.70 10.87
CA ARG A 525 20.37 -7.92 10.79
C ARG A 525 20.03 -8.67 9.50
N HIS A 526 19.25 -9.75 9.59
CA HIS A 526 18.91 -10.58 8.42
C HIS A 526 18.02 -9.87 7.41
N MET A 527 17.03 -9.12 7.88
CA MET A 527 16.06 -8.45 7.03
C MET A 527 16.30 -6.94 6.97
N SER A 528 16.11 -6.34 5.81
CA SER A 528 16.32 -4.90 5.57
C SER A 528 17.63 -4.41 6.21
N THR A 529 18.70 -5.15 5.96
CA THR A 529 20.02 -4.89 6.53
C THR A 529 20.46 -3.48 6.18
N PRO A 530 20.88 -2.65 7.16
CA PRO A 530 21.35 -1.30 6.88
C PRO A 530 22.50 -1.29 5.89
N TYR A 531 22.54 -0.31 5.00
CA TYR A 531 23.57 -0.21 3.97
C TYR A 531 25.01 -0.21 4.52
N TYR A 532 25.24 0.39 5.68
CA TYR A 532 26.57 0.38 6.32
C TYR A 532 27.00 -1.03 6.79
N GLU A 533 26.06 -1.90 7.15
CA GLU A 533 26.36 -3.30 7.49
C GLU A 533 26.65 -4.13 6.23
N VAL A 534 25.90 -3.89 5.15
CA VAL A 534 26.17 -4.51 3.84
C VAL A 534 27.55 -4.11 3.34
N ALA A 535 27.88 -2.81 3.38
CA ALA A 535 29.17 -2.30 2.96
C ALA A 535 30.33 -2.90 3.79
N GLU A 536 30.12 -3.09 5.10
CA GLU A 536 31.11 -3.72 5.97
C GLU A 536 31.28 -5.21 5.64
N LEU A 537 30.21 -5.96 5.37
CA LEU A 537 30.31 -7.36 4.92
C LEU A 537 31.09 -7.48 3.62
N LEU A 538 30.81 -6.61 2.64
CA LEU A 538 31.53 -6.59 1.36
C LEU A 538 33.00 -6.25 1.55
N ARG A 539 33.34 -5.31 2.42
CA ARG A 539 34.72 -4.97 2.77
C ARG A 539 35.45 -6.15 3.45
N LEU A 540 34.80 -6.83 4.38
CA LEU A 540 35.38 -7.95 5.12
C LEU A 540 35.63 -9.16 4.22
N GLN A 541 34.77 -9.46 3.24
CA GLN A 541 35.01 -10.54 2.29
C GLN A 541 36.27 -10.29 1.44
N ASP A 542 36.58 -9.03 1.11
CA ASP A 542 37.81 -8.69 0.38
C ASP A 542 39.04 -8.96 1.21
N GLU A 543 39.02 -8.69 2.51
CA GLU A 543 40.13 -9.04 3.42
C GLU A 543 40.38 -10.55 3.47
N ILE A 544 39.35 -11.38 3.49
CA ILE A 544 39.49 -12.85 3.42
C ILE A 544 40.22 -13.27 2.14
N GLY A 545 39.93 -12.60 1.01
CA GLY A 545 40.61 -12.84 -0.27
C GLY A 545 42.09 -12.49 -0.28
N PHE A 546 42.46 -11.39 0.33
CA PHE A 546 43.85 -10.96 0.43
C PHE A 546 44.68 -11.78 1.47
N GLY A 547 44.03 -12.29 2.53
CA GLY A 547 44.67 -13.14 3.53
C GLY A 547 45.13 -14.49 2.99
N ASN A 548 44.42 -15.07 2.02
CA ASN A 548 44.78 -16.32 1.36
C ASN A 548 45.88 -16.15 0.27
N MET A 549 46.20 -14.98 -0.17
CA MET A 549 47.32 -14.70 -1.09
C MET A 549 48.64 -14.45 -0.37
N ARG A 550 48.62 -14.31 0.97
CA ARG A 550 49.82 -14.09 1.79
C ARG A 550 50.28 -15.34 2.59
N LYS A 551 49.68 -16.49 2.39
CA LYS A 551 50.12 -17.80 2.83
C LYS A 551 50.43 -18.66 1.60
#